data_3efa87ed018398bc19ff67a1c3c305d4
#
_entry.id   3efa87ed018398bc19ff67a1c3c305d4
#
_cell.length_a   1.000
_cell.length_b   1.000
_cell.length_c   1.000
_cell.angle_alpha   90.00
_cell.angle_beta   90.00
_cell.angle_gamma   90.00
#
_symmetry.space_group_name_H-M   'P 1'
#
loop_
_entity.id
_entity.type
_entity.pdbx_description
1 polymer ?
#
loop_
_entity_poly.entity_id
_entity_poly.type
_entity_poly.pdbx_seq_one_letter_code
_entity_poly.pdbx_strand_id
1 'polypeptide(L)'
;DIKDYVTVNFNGIATIIDLLGGVDVNLTEEEQMYVNGYLTETRMITGMDADDIYQYGQKIHLNGLQATAYCRIRYTALYMEDGTVYNNDFGRTARQRIVLTQLVEKAKSAGLSQVLSLCDEVFKSENDIFKTSLTYDEVMDLIPVLLDFSMDSTTGYPFTYNADVKMDEVSCVVAKGHAYNVCKLHEYLFGEDDYQPSSMVLD
;
A
#
# COMPACT_ATOMS: atom_id res chain seq x y z
N ASP A 1 -20.92 5.09 -2.59
CA ASP A 1 -20.69 3.66 -2.74
C ASP A 1 -19.69 3.09 -1.71
N ILE A 2 -18.71 3.89 -1.24
CA ILE A 2 -17.80 3.48 -0.16
C ILE A 2 -18.51 3.73 1.18
N LYS A 3 -18.65 2.67 1.99
CA LYS A 3 -19.35 2.72 3.28
C LYS A 3 -18.40 2.50 4.45
N ASP A 4 -17.38 1.67 4.24
CA ASP A 4 -16.50 1.21 5.28
C ASP A 4 -15.08 1.72 5.09
N TYR A 5 -14.34 1.77 6.19
CA TYR A 5 -12.95 2.20 6.20
C TYR A 5 -12.09 1.32 7.09
N VAL A 6 -10.82 1.26 6.74
CA VAL A 6 -9.74 0.73 7.56
C VAL A 6 -8.64 1.77 7.62
N THR A 7 -8.20 2.12 8.82
CA THR A 7 -7.07 3.02 9.05
C THR A 7 -6.01 2.30 9.87
N VAL A 8 -4.77 2.38 9.43
CA VAL A 8 -3.61 1.82 10.13
C VAL A 8 -2.53 2.89 10.22
N ASN A 9 -1.91 3.04 11.39
CA ASN A 9 -0.76 3.92 11.57
C ASN A 9 0.57 3.17 11.29
N PHE A 10 1.71 3.86 11.41
CA PHE A 10 3.01 3.26 11.12
C PHE A 10 3.35 2.09 12.06
N ASN A 11 2.97 2.16 13.34
CA ASN A 11 3.15 1.06 14.26
C ASN A 11 2.32 -0.15 13.83
N GLY A 12 1.05 0.08 13.46
CA GLY A 12 0.15 -0.97 13.02
C GLY A 12 0.62 -1.68 11.76
N ILE A 13 1.03 -0.93 10.73
CA ILE A 13 1.52 -1.57 9.51
C ILE A 13 2.82 -2.34 9.75
N ALA A 14 3.75 -1.79 10.55
CA ALA A 14 4.97 -2.49 10.93
C ALA A 14 4.67 -3.79 11.69
N THR A 15 3.77 -3.73 12.66
CA THR A 15 3.34 -4.91 13.43
C THR A 15 2.70 -5.98 12.53
N ILE A 16 1.79 -5.60 11.62
CA ILE A 16 1.15 -6.54 10.69
C ILE A 16 2.19 -7.21 9.78
N ILE A 17 3.16 -6.45 9.28
CA ILE A 17 4.24 -6.98 8.45
C ILE A 17 5.08 -7.98 9.24
N ASP A 18 5.44 -7.67 10.48
CA ASP A 18 6.23 -8.56 11.35
C ASP A 18 5.47 -9.85 11.68
N LEU A 19 4.18 -9.76 12.00
CA LEU A 19 3.32 -10.91 12.27
C LEU A 19 3.18 -11.85 11.05
N LEU A 20 3.26 -11.32 9.84
CA LEU A 20 3.30 -12.08 8.59
C LEU A 20 4.72 -12.49 8.17
N GLY A 21 5.73 -12.23 9.00
CA GLY A 21 7.11 -12.66 8.77
C GLY A 21 7.87 -11.79 7.78
N GLY A 22 7.65 -10.47 7.79
CA GLY A 22 8.37 -9.51 6.96
C GLY A 22 8.01 -9.57 5.47
N VAL A 23 8.76 -8.87 4.63
CA VAL A 23 8.61 -8.88 3.16
C VAL A 23 9.97 -8.93 2.49
N ASP A 24 10.02 -9.48 1.26
CA ASP A 24 11.24 -9.53 0.46
C ASP A 24 11.12 -8.55 -0.71
N VAL A 25 12.10 -7.66 -0.85
CA VAL A 25 12.09 -6.65 -1.92
C VAL A 25 13.41 -6.63 -2.67
N ASN A 26 13.37 -6.14 -3.90
CA ASN A 26 14.59 -5.78 -4.61
C ASN A 26 14.96 -4.35 -4.20
N LEU A 27 16.20 -4.14 -3.77
CA LEU A 27 16.74 -2.83 -3.39
C LEU A 27 17.93 -2.47 -4.26
N THR A 28 17.89 -1.31 -4.88
CA THR A 28 19.10 -0.69 -5.41
C THR A 28 19.96 -0.15 -4.25
N GLU A 29 21.24 0.13 -4.49
CA GLU A 29 22.11 0.77 -3.50
C GLU A 29 21.53 2.13 -3.05
N GLU A 30 20.98 2.91 -3.98
CA GLU A 30 20.34 4.19 -3.68
C GLU A 30 19.10 4.01 -2.81
N GLU A 31 18.23 3.03 -3.11
CA GLU A 31 17.06 2.74 -2.29
C GLU A 31 17.43 2.29 -0.88
N GLN A 32 18.48 1.48 -0.72
CA GLN A 32 18.98 1.06 0.57
C GLN A 32 19.38 2.28 1.44
N MET A 33 20.04 3.28 0.86
CA MET A 33 20.38 4.53 1.56
C MET A 33 19.11 5.30 1.97
N TYR A 34 18.11 5.38 1.08
CA TYR A 34 16.84 6.04 1.40
C TYR A 34 16.04 5.29 2.47
N VAL A 35 16.00 3.94 2.44
CA VAL A 35 15.34 3.16 3.51
C VAL A 35 15.95 3.53 4.86
N ASN A 36 17.27 3.53 5.01
CA ASN A 36 17.93 3.85 6.27
C ASN A 36 17.67 5.30 6.71
N GLY A 37 17.64 6.24 5.77
CA GLY A 37 17.26 7.62 6.05
C GLY A 37 15.84 7.73 6.61
N TYR A 38 14.85 7.11 5.96
CA TYR A 38 13.48 7.08 6.44
C TYR A 38 13.30 6.23 7.69
N LEU A 39 14.11 5.17 7.88
CA LEU A 39 14.08 4.33 9.06
C LEU A 39 14.43 5.12 10.32
N THR A 40 15.41 6.03 10.25
CA THR A 40 15.76 6.92 11.35
C THR A 40 14.54 7.73 11.83
N GLU A 41 13.82 8.37 10.91
CA GLU A 41 12.61 9.12 11.24
C GLU A 41 11.47 8.19 11.72
N THR A 42 11.32 7.01 11.10
CA THR A 42 10.27 6.05 11.45
C THR A 42 10.46 5.51 12.86
N ARG A 43 11.69 5.22 13.30
CA ARG A 43 12.02 4.88 14.72
C ARG A 43 11.53 5.98 15.67
N MET A 44 11.81 7.24 15.35
CA MET A 44 11.38 8.37 16.19
C MET A 44 9.87 8.51 16.29
N ILE A 45 9.15 8.30 15.20
CA ILE A 45 7.68 8.44 15.16
C ILE A 45 7.00 7.27 15.86
N THR A 46 7.49 6.06 15.68
CA THR A 46 6.85 4.83 16.18
C THR A 46 7.30 4.43 17.58
N GLY A 47 8.48 4.85 18.00
CA GLY A 47 9.13 4.32 19.20
C GLY A 47 9.62 2.87 19.07
N MET A 48 9.46 2.26 17.87
CA MET A 48 9.98 0.92 17.56
C MET A 48 11.44 1.02 17.12
N ASP A 49 12.17 -0.07 17.19
CA ASP A 49 13.56 -0.14 16.75
C ASP A 49 13.78 -1.28 15.73
N ALA A 50 14.74 -1.08 14.85
CA ALA A 50 15.21 -2.06 13.87
C ALA A 50 16.61 -1.65 13.40
N ASP A 51 17.46 -2.60 13.07
CA ASP A 51 18.80 -2.34 12.53
C ASP A 51 18.75 -1.68 11.16
N ASP A 52 19.78 -0.90 10.82
CA ASP A 52 19.97 -0.40 9.48
C ASP A 52 20.24 -1.56 8.50
N ILE A 53 19.84 -1.35 7.24
CA ILE A 53 20.05 -2.31 6.17
C ILE A 53 21.42 -2.03 5.54
N TYR A 54 22.27 -3.05 5.45
CA TYR A 54 23.59 -2.96 4.85
C TYR A 54 23.70 -3.68 3.50
N GLN A 55 22.64 -4.39 3.12
CA GLN A 55 22.60 -5.18 1.89
C GLN A 55 21.67 -4.52 0.86
N TYR A 56 22.01 -4.70 -0.41
CA TYR A 56 21.16 -4.35 -1.54
C TYR A 56 21.23 -5.45 -2.59
N GLY A 57 20.32 -5.42 -3.55
CA GLY A 57 20.19 -6.45 -4.59
C GLY A 57 18.80 -7.08 -4.58
N GLN A 58 18.74 -8.34 -4.95
CA GLN A 58 17.47 -9.08 -5.03
C GLN A 58 17.12 -9.76 -3.71
N LYS A 59 15.82 -9.80 -3.40
CA LYS A 59 15.25 -10.52 -2.24
C LYS A 59 15.89 -10.12 -0.91
N ILE A 60 16.01 -8.84 -0.70
CA ILE A 60 16.42 -8.30 0.60
C ILE A 60 15.21 -8.39 1.55
N HIS A 61 15.38 -9.15 2.63
CA HIS A 61 14.34 -9.31 3.64
C HIS A 61 14.24 -8.08 4.53
N LEU A 62 13.03 -7.53 4.66
CA LEU A 62 12.71 -6.38 5.49
C LEU A 62 11.75 -6.78 6.60
N ASN A 63 12.05 -6.41 7.83
CA ASN A 63 11.09 -6.45 8.93
C ASN A 63 10.04 -5.34 8.78
N GLY A 64 9.05 -5.31 9.69
CA GLY A 64 7.93 -4.38 9.59
C GLY A 64 8.34 -2.91 9.56
N LEU A 65 9.29 -2.51 10.41
CA LEU A 65 9.74 -1.13 10.47
C LEU A 65 10.54 -0.72 9.24
N GLN A 66 11.44 -1.59 8.76
CA GLN A 66 12.21 -1.40 7.54
C GLN A 66 11.30 -1.34 6.30
N ALA A 67 10.30 -2.21 6.21
CA ALA A 67 9.32 -2.20 5.13
C ALA A 67 8.43 -0.95 5.17
N THR A 68 8.07 -0.47 6.36
CA THR A 68 7.37 0.80 6.54
C THR A 68 8.21 1.98 6.03
N ALA A 69 9.51 2.00 6.34
CA ALA A 69 10.45 2.99 5.80
C ALA A 69 10.59 2.90 4.28
N TYR A 70 10.69 1.69 3.71
CA TYR A 70 10.71 1.45 2.26
C TYR A 70 9.46 2.01 1.56
N CYS A 71 8.28 1.83 2.14
CA CYS A 71 7.03 2.40 1.62
C CYS A 71 6.97 3.93 1.61
N ARG A 72 7.92 4.63 2.23
CA ARG A 72 7.99 6.09 2.30
C ARG A 72 8.88 6.73 1.23
N ILE A 73 9.70 5.94 0.53
CA ILE A 73 10.66 6.45 -0.47
C ILE A 73 9.93 7.18 -1.60
N ARG A 74 10.36 8.42 -1.88
CA ARG A 74 9.84 9.28 -2.96
C ARG A 74 10.91 9.72 -3.97
N TYR A 75 12.14 9.87 -3.55
CA TYR A 75 13.16 10.65 -4.27
C TYR A 75 14.12 9.79 -5.09
N THR A 76 13.85 8.50 -5.22
CA THR A 76 14.58 7.63 -6.15
C THR A 76 13.61 6.84 -7.02
N ALA A 77 14.02 6.52 -8.24
CA ALA A 77 13.23 5.74 -9.18
C ALA A 77 13.04 4.30 -8.68
N LEU A 78 11.88 3.73 -8.96
CA LEU A 78 11.62 2.30 -8.81
C LEU A 78 11.64 1.67 -10.19
N TYR A 79 12.50 0.67 -10.38
CA TYR A 79 12.63 -0.10 -11.60
C TYR A 79 11.93 -1.44 -11.45
N MET A 80 10.93 -1.69 -12.28
CA MET A 80 10.19 -2.95 -12.31
C MET A 80 10.86 -3.96 -13.25
N GLU A 81 10.60 -5.24 -13.05
CA GLU A 81 11.16 -6.33 -13.89
C GLU A 81 10.69 -6.27 -15.35
N ASP A 82 9.52 -5.71 -15.60
CA ASP A 82 8.96 -5.50 -16.95
C ASP A 82 9.58 -4.27 -17.68
N GLY A 83 10.52 -3.59 -17.03
CA GLY A 83 11.16 -2.37 -17.54
C GLY A 83 10.40 -1.07 -17.23
N THR A 84 9.26 -1.15 -16.57
CA THR A 84 8.52 0.06 -16.12
C THR A 84 9.32 0.80 -15.07
N VAL A 85 9.36 2.14 -15.16
CA VAL A 85 10.05 3.00 -14.19
C VAL A 85 9.05 3.97 -13.56
N TYR A 86 8.96 3.93 -12.25
CA TYR A 86 8.14 4.85 -11.46
C TYR A 86 9.01 5.85 -10.72
N ASN A 87 8.68 7.13 -10.83
CA ASN A 87 9.39 8.22 -10.17
C ASN A 87 8.51 8.90 -9.11
N ASN A 88 9.14 9.64 -8.20
CA ASN A 88 8.47 10.48 -7.21
C ASN A 88 7.38 9.73 -6.43
N ASP A 89 6.18 10.32 -6.36
CA ASP A 89 5.05 9.75 -5.64
C ASP A 89 4.50 8.47 -6.28
N PHE A 90 4.63 8.33 -7.59
CA PHE A 90 4.27 7.08 -8.28
C PHE A 90 5.18 5.92 -7.88
N GLY A 91 6.49 6.18 -7.69
CA GLY A 91 7.43 5.21 -7.13
C GLY A 91 7.06 4.81 -5.71
N ARG A 92 6.67 5.78 -4.86
CA ARG A 92 6.20 5.50 -3.51
C ARG A 92 4.96 4.60 -3.50
N THR A 93 3.94 4.94 -4.27
CA THR A 93 2.71 4.14 -4.33
C THR A 93 2.92 2.77 -4.95
N ALA A 94 3.84 2.62 -5.89
CA ALA A 94 4.23 1.32 -6.44
C ALA A 94 4.93 0.44 -5.37
N ARG A 95 5.84 1.00 -4.55
CA ARG A 95 6.45 0.29 -3.41
C ARG A 95 5.41 -0.18 -2.39
N GLN A 96 4.43 0.67 -2.09
CA GLN A 96 3.31 0.29 -1.21
C GLN A 96 2.52 -0.88 -1.78
N ARG A 97 2.22 -0.88 -3.10
CA ARG A 97 1.54 -2.00 -3.75
C ARG A 97 2.36 -3.30 -3.71
N ILE A 98 3.68 -3.24 -3.91
CA ILE A 98 4.57 -4.40 -3.79
C ILE A 98 4.45 -5.02 -2.39
N VAL A 99 4.52 -4.21 -1.35
CA VAL A 99 4.39 -4.69 0.03
C VAL A 99 2.99 -5.26 0.28
N LEU A 100 1.93 -4.56 -0.10
CA LEU A 100 0.55 -5.03 0.09
C LEU A 100 0.30 -6.36 -0.63
N THR A 101 0.78 -6.53 -1.87
CA THR A 101 0.65 -7.79 -2.60
C THR A 101 1.29 -8.94 -1.84
N GLN A 102 2.50 -8.75 -1.33
CA GLN A 102 3.17 -9.78 -0.54
C GLN A 102 2.45 -10.09 0.77
N LEU A 103 1.87 -9.07 1.45
CA LEU A 103 1.10 -9.31 2.66
C LEU A 103 -0.15 -10.15 2.40
N VAL A 104 -0.87 -9.88 1.30
CA VAL A 104 -2.02 -10.70 0.89
C VAL A 104 -1.58 -12.16 0.63
N GLU A 105 -0.52 -12.37 -0.15
CA GLU A 105 -0.03 -13.72 -0.45
C GLU A 105 0.47 -14.45 0.82
N LYS A 106 1.14 -13.76 1.73
CA LYS A 106 1.57 -14.32 3.01
C LYS A 106 0.39 -14.66 3.92
N ALA A 107 -0.62 -13.79 4.01
CA ALA A 107 -1.83 -14.07 4.78
C ALA A 107 -2.56 -15.31 4.24
N LYS A 108 -2.70 -15.44 2.92
CA LYS A 108 -3.26 -16.65 2.29
C LYS A 108 -2.45 -17.90 2.61
N SER A 109 -1.13 -17.81 2.50
CA SER A 109 -0.21 -18.94 2.74
C SER A 109 -0.16 -19.36 4.20
N ALA A 110 -0.39 -18.43 5.12
CA ALA A 110 -0.43 -18.65 6.55
C ALA A 110 -1.61 -19.54 7.01
N GLY A 111 -2.70 -19.50 6.24
CA GLY A 111 -3.91 -20.26 6.52
C GLY A 111 -4.82 -19.65 7.59
N LEU A 112 -6.03 -20.18 7.67
CA LEU A 112 -7.12 -19.63 8.48
C LEU A 112 -6.72 -19.38 9.95
N SER A 113 -6.06 -20.32 10.60
CA SER A 113 -5.72 -20.21 12.03
C SER A 113 -4.80 -19.03 12.33
N GLN A 114 -3.81 -18.79 11.46
CA GLN A 114 -2.87 -17.69 11.65
C GLN A 114 -3.50 -16.34 11.32
N VAL A 115 -4.36 -16.29 10.30
CA VAL A 115 -5.13 -15.08 9.95
C VAL A 115 -6.08 -14.71 11.10
N LEU A 116 -6.77 -15.68 11.71
CA LEU A 116 -7.60 -15.44 12.89
C LEU A 116 -6.79 -14.90 14.07
N SER A 117 -5.63 -15.46 14.34
CA SER A 117 -4.74 -14.96 15.40
C SER A 117 -4.26 -13.54 15.13
N LEU A 118 -3.94 -13.22 13.88
CA LEU A 118 -3.56 -11.89 13.45
C LEU A 118 -4.70 -10.88 13.67
N CYS A 119 -5.92 -11.22 13.26
CA CYS A 119 -7.10 -10.38 13.49
C CYS A 119 -7.31 -10.14 14.99
N ASP A 120 -7.25 -11.20 15.79
CA ASP A 120 -7.40 -11.11 17.24
C ASP A 120 -6.36 -10.15 17.86
N GLU A 121 -5.10 -10.24 17.45
CA GLU A 121 -4.03 -9.39 17.97
C GLU A 121 -4.24 -7.92 17.56
N VAL A 122 -4.59 -7.68 16.31
CA VAL A 122 -4.87 -6.33 15.78
C VAL A 122 -6.07 -5.70 16.47
N PHE A 123 -7.19 -6.44 16.64
CA PHE A 123 -8.41 -5.93 17.27
C PHE A 123 -8.31 -5.75 18.79
N LYS A 124 -7.48 -6.55 19.48
CA LYS A 124 -7.24 -6.45 20.92
C LYS A 124 -6.14 -5.46 21.29
N SER A 125 -5.46 -4.88 20.30
CA SER A 125 -4.40 -3.92 20.55
C SER A 125 -4.95 -2.64 21.19
N GLU A 126 -4.48 -2.31 22.39
CA GLU A 126 -4.86 -1.08 23.10
C GLU A 126 -4.21 0.20 22.52
N ASN A 127 -3.35 0.07 21.51
CA ASN A 127 -2.44 1.13 21.06
C ASN A 127 -2.97 1.99 19.91
N ASP A 128 -4.27 2.00 19.61
CA ASP A 128 -4.82 2.79 18.47
C ASP A 128 -4.10 2.55 17.13
N ILE A 129 -3.47 1.37 16.97
CA ILE A 129 -2.69 1.04 15.75
C ILE A 129 -3.57 0.77 14.55
N PHE A 130 -4.84 0.45 14.80
CA PHE A 130 -5.83 0.06 13.80
C PHE A 130 -7.20 0.63 14.16
N LYS A 131 -7.90 1.18 13.16
CA LYS A 131 -9.30 1.65 13.30
C LYS A 131 -10.09 1.22 12.07
N THR A 132 -11.30 0.75 12.29
CA THR A 132 -12.21 0.37 11.22
C THR A 132 -13.66 0.65 11.61
N SER A 133 -14.52 0.86 10.62
CA SER A 133 -15.98 0.86 10.80
C SER A 133 -16.55 -0.56 10.88
N LEU A 134 -15.80 -1.58 10.43
CA LEU A 134 -16.23 -2.96 10.46
C LEU A 134 -16.22 -3.50 11.89
N THR A 135 -17.24 -4.25 12.24
CA THR A 135 -17.29 -5.03 13.47
C THR A 135 -16.37 -6.26 13.36
N TYR A 136 -16.03 -6.84 14.52
CA TYR A 136 -15.24 -8.07 14.54
C TYR A 136 -15.91 -9.21 13.74
N ASP A 137 -17.23 -9.37 13.88
CA ASP A 137 -17.98 -10.41 13.16
C ASP A 137 -17.94 -10.21 11.64
N GLU A 138 -18.10 -8.97 11.17
CA GLU A 138 -17.98 -8.64 9.74
C GLU A 138 -16.57 -8.93 9.19
N VAL A 139 -15.52 -8.66 9.97
CA VAL A 139 -14.15 -9.02 9.58
C VAL A 139 -13.98 -10.54 9.54
N MET A 140 -14.54 -11.28 10.50
CA MET A 140 -14.51 -12.74 10.48
C MET A 140 -15.20 -13.32 9.23
N ASP A 141 -16.31 -12.75 8.81
CA ASP A 141 -17.05 -13.16 7.62
C ASP A 141 -16.26 -12.85 6.31
N LEU A 142 -15.36 -11.86 6.33
CA LEU A 142 -14.48 -11.54 5.19
C LEU A 142 -13.27 -12.46 5.07
N ILE A 143 -12.87 -13.19 6.10
CA ILE A 143 -11.67 -14.05 6.05
C ILE A 143 -11.73 -15.11 4.95
N PRO A 144 -12.84 -15.85 4.73
CA PRO A 144 -12.93 -16.78 3.62
C PRO A 144 -12.76 -16.10 2.26
N VAL A 145 -13.31 -14.89 2.09
CA VAL A 145 -13.14 -14.09 0.87
C VAL A 145 -11.68 -13.72 0.66
N LEU A 146 -10.96 -13.31 1.73
CA LEU A 146 -9.52 -13.02 1.66
C LEU A 146 -8.70 -14.23 1.23
N LEU A 147 -9.04 -15.42 1.71
CA LEU A 147 -8.32 -16.65 1.37
C LEU A 147 -8.51 -17.05 -0.11
N ASP A 148 -9.67 -16.75 -0.68
CA ASP A 148 -9.96 -16.96 -2.11
C ASP A 148 -9.54 -15.77 -3.00
N PHE A 149 -9.27 -14.60 -2.41
CA PHE A 149 -8.93 -13.38 -3.14
C PHE A 149 -7.62 -13.54 -3.89
N SER A 150 -7.58 -13.14 -5.17
CA SER A 150 -6.35 -13.00 -5.95
C SER A 150 -6.13 -11.55 -6.35
N MET A 151 -4.89 -11.09 -6.28
CA MET A 151 -4.52 -9.75 -6.73
C MET A 151 -4.00 -9.84 -8.17
N ASP A 152 -4.93 -9.99 -9.13
CA ASP A 152 -4.60 -10.24 -10.53
C ASP A 152 -4.00 -9.01 -11.21
N SER A 153 -4.39 -7.81 -10.78
CA SER A 153 -3.84 -6.55 -11.28
C SER A 153 -3.91 -5.44 -10.24
N THR A 154 -3.03 -4.48 -10.36
CA THR A 154 -3.08 -3.24 -9.57
C THR A 154 -2.97 -2.04 -10.49
N THR A 155 -3.73 -0.99 -10.19
CA THR A 155 -3.68 0.26 -10.95
C THR A 155 -3.63 1.46 -10.01
N GLY A 156 -3.37 2.63 -10.59
CA GLY A 156 -3.46 3.91 -9.89
C GLY A 156 -4.54 4.78 -10.53
N TYR A 157 -5.18 5.60 -9.71
CA TYR A 157 -6.11 6.64 -10.17
C TYR A 157 -5.45 8.01 -9.96
N PRO A 158 -5.62 8.97 -10.88
CA PRO A 158 -6.35 8.89 -12.15
C PRO A 158 -5.59 8.14 -13.25
N PHE A 159 -6.32 7.55 -14.22
CA PHE A 159 -5.75 6.81 -15.36
C PHE A 159 -5.08 7.75 -16.37
N THR A 160 -5.63 8.94 -16.54
CA THR A 160 -5.03 10.01 -17.35
C THR A 160 -4.87 11.28 -16.53
N TYR A 161 -3.68 11.85 -16.53
CA TYR A 161 -3.34 13.00 -15.66
C TYR A 161 -2.23 13.87 -16.24
N ASN A 162 -2.08 15.07 -15.66
CA ASN A 162 -0.90 15.91 -15.74
C ASN A 162 -0.18 15.86 -14.39
N ALA A 163 1.07 15.42 -14.36
CA ALA A 163 1.87 15.31 -13.14
C ALA A 163 2.69 16.56 -12.80
N ASP A 164 2.87 17.47 -13.76
CA ASP A 164 3.75 18.64 -13.62
C ASP A 164 2.99 19.96 -13.44
N VAL A 165 1.80 19.88 -12.87
CA VAL A 165 0.98 21.09 -12.60
C VAL A 165 1.42 21.69 -11.26
N LYS A 166 1.72 23.00 -11.26
CA LYS A 166 1.95 23.77 -10.04
C LYS A 166 0.72 24.62 -9.76
N MET A 167 0.16 24.48 -8.56
CA MET A 167 -0.90 25.32 -8.02
C MET A 167 -0.37 25.94 -6.72
N ASP A 168 -0.28 27.26 -6.67
CA ASP A 168 0.28 28.00 -5.54
C ASP A 168 1.63 27.44 -5.04
N GLU A 169 2.55 27.16 -6.00
CA GLU A 169 3.86 26.57 -5.78
C GLU A 169 3.87 25.09 -5.33
N VAL A 170 2.70 24.49 -5.12
CA VAL A 170 2.57 23.07 -4.76
C VAL A 170 2.48 22.23 -6.03
N SER A 171 3.28 21.17 -6.10
CA SER A 171 3.21 20.19 -7.20
C SER A 171 1.95 19.34 -7.05
N CYS A 172 1.12 19.33 -8.09
CA CYS A 172 -0.16 18.63 -8.12
C CYS A 172 -0.24 17.64 -9.27
N VAL A 173 -0.94 16.55 -9.04
CA VAL A 173 -1.41 15.65 -10.10
C VAL A 173 -2.85 16.02 -10.41
N VAL A 174 -3.11 16.43 -11.64
CA VAL A 174 -4.44 16.87 -12.10
C VAL A 174 -4.97 15.86 -13.09
N ALA A 175 -6.14 15.28 -12.79
CA ALA A 175 -6.82 14.34 -13.69
C ALA A 175 -7.15 15.03 -15.03
N LYS A 176 -6.91 14.36 -16.15
CA LYS A 176 -7.33 14.78 -17.48
C LYS A 176 -8.66 14.11 -17.82
N GLY A 177 -9.70 14.92 -18.06
CA GLY A 177 -11.03 14.42 -18.41
C GLY A 177 -11.66 13.62 -17.25
N HIS A 178 -12.36 14.31 -16.36
CA HIS A 178 -12.99 13.67 -15.19
C HIS A 178 -13.94 12.55 -15.62
N ALA A 179 -14.81 12.79 -16.61
CA ALA A 179 -15.73 11.78 -17.14
C ALA A 179 -14.99 10.51 -17.61
N TYR A 180 -13.90 10.66 -18.37
CA TYR A 180 -13.10 9.53 -18.84
C TYR A 180 -12.52 8.73 -17.67
N ASN A 181 -11.92 9.41 -16.69
CA ASN A 181 -11.32 8.75 -15.54
C ASN A 181 -12.35 7.99 -14.69
N VAL A 182 -13.56 8.55 -14.53
CA VAL A 182 -14.65 7.90 -13.79
C VAL A 182 -15.19 6.69 -14.56
N CYS A 183 -15.41 6.80 -15.89
CA CYS A 183 -15.78 5.63 -16.70
C CYS A 183 -14.75 4.51 -16.60
N LYS A 184 -13.46 4.86 -16.72
CA LYS A 184 -12.39 3.87 -16.58
C LYS A 184 -12.31 3.26 -15.20
N LEU A 185 -12.65 3.98 -14.14
CA LEU A 185 -12.72 3.45 -12.79
C LEU A 185 -13.86 2.44 -12.65
N HIS A 186 -15.04 2.74 -13.20
CA HIS A 186 -16.17 1.83 -13.20
C HIS A 186 -15.91 0.57 -14.03
N GLU A 187 -15.31 0.71 -15.22
CA GLU A 187 -14.85 -0.42 -16.03
C GLU A 187 -13.88 -1.32 -15.24
N TYR A 188 -12.89 -0.71 -14.56
CA TYR A 188 -11.87 -1.44 -13.80
C TYR A 188 -12.44 -2.15 -12.55
N LEU A 189 -13.30 -1.48 -11.79
CA LEU A 189 -13.81 -2.01 -10.51
C LEU A 189 -15.00 -2.96 -10.68
N PHE A 190 -15.86 -2.69 -11.68
CA PHE A 190 -17.17 -3.33 -11.80
C PHE A 190 -17.39 -4.01 -13.15
N GLY A 191 -16.46 -3.87 -14.12
CA GLY A 191 -16.65 -4.34 -15.50
C GLY A 191 -17.72 -3.59 -16.28
N GLU A 192 -18.07 -2.36 -15.85
CA GLU A 192 -19.08 -1.51 -16.46
C GLU A 192 -18.45 -0.64 -17.56
N ASP A 193 -18.46 -1.10 -18.81
CA ASP A 193 -17.89 -0.40 -19.96
C ASP A 193 -18.82 0.70 -20.54
N ASP A 194 -20.10 0.68 -20.16
CA ASP A 194 -21.11 1.63 -20.60
C ASP A 194 -21.56 2.64 -19.51
N TYR A 195 -20.80 2.74 -18.40
CA TYR A 195 -21.13 3.64 -17.30
C TYR A 195 -21.24 5.10 -17.76
N GLN A 196 -22.30 5.76 -17.34
CA GLN A 196 -22.56 7.17 -17.64
C GLN A 196 -22.34 8.03 -16.38
N PRO A 197 -21.33 8.88 -16.36
CA PRO A 197 -21.08 9.77 -15.24
C PRO A 197 -22.24 10.75 -15.00
N SER A 198 -22.48 11.09 -13.74
CA SER A 198 -23.46 12.12 -13.39
C SER A 198 -23.05 13.50 -13.94
N SER A 199 -24.02 14.41 -14.09
CA SER A 199 -23.75 15.78 -14.53
C SER A 199 -22.73 16.53 -13.66
N MET A 200 -22.62 16.18 -12.36
CA MET A 200 -21.62 16.77 -11.45
C MET A 200 -20.18 16.37 -11.80
N VAL A 201 -19.98 15.31 -12.56
CA VAL A 201 -18.66 14.83 -13.01
C VAL A 201 -18.30 15.39 -14.38
N LEU A 202 -19.31 15.82 -15.13
CA LEU A 202 -19.15 16.36 -16.50
C LEU A 202 -18.76 17.85 -16.51
N ASP A 203 -19.02 18.57 -15.42
CA ASP A 203 -18.63 19.97 -15.20
C ASP A 203 -17.21 20.09 -14.66
#